data_466cd6d2d92300773a430103ede35c6d
#
_entry.id   466cd6d2d92300773a430103ede35c6d
#
_cell.length_a   1.000
_cell.length_b   1.000
_cell.length_c   1.000
_cell.angle_alpha   90.00
_cell.angle_beta   90.00
_cell.angle_gamma   90.00
#
_symmetry.space_group_name_H-M   'P 1'
#
loop_
_entity.id
_entity.type
_entity.pdbx_description
1 polymer ?
#
loop_
_entity_poly.entity_id
_entity_poly.type
_entity_poly.pdbx_seq_one_letter_code
_entity_poly.pdbx_strand_id
1 'polypeptide(L)'
;DGDQGTDLAYKCAGLKKDFPLITVDGATVEAEEYLFWLVNAVSEQQYYGAISGDEGWDDLQADGTTTAQAVKEDARQAAVLYQVVRNKAKELGVTLTDEQTEQLTASLDGAKEQAGGQAAYQNWLEANCISEEGFATLNEVGYLSQGIREKLSQAGELAVTDADVANFVEDEGIYAAKHILISTRHRNDDGSYEDFSPEEKEAAFAQVQDLREQLRKAGDDEALFDTLMNEHSQDGRDEEGNLYYPQGYDFVY
;
A
#
# COMPACT_ATOMS: atom_id res chain seq x y z
N ASP A 1 -5.39 16.79 -37.11
CA ASP A 1 -5.60 15.42 -37.61
C ASP A 1 -4.75 14.42 -36.82
N GLY A 2 -4.68 14.41 -35.53
CA GLY A 2 -3.63 13.68 -34.91
C GLY A 2 -3.91 12.98 -33.63
N ASP A 3 -5.12 12.94 -33.15
CA ASP A 3 -5.39 12.28 -31.85
C ASP A 3 -6.29 11.06 -32.04
N GLN A 4 -5.75 10.05 -32.75
CA GLN A 4 -6.53 8.86 -33.10
C GLN A 4 -6.64 7.85 -31.95
N GLY A 5 -5.68 7.80 -31.01
CA GLY A 5 -5.70 6.86 -29.90
C GLY A 5 -6.81 7.17 -28.88
N THR A 6 -6.74 8.33 -28.29
CA THR A 6 -7.74 8.81 -27.30
C THR A 6 -9.13 8.93 -27.94
N ASP A 7 -9.21 9.47 -29.16
CA ASP A 7 -10.46 9.54 -29.91
C ASP A 7 -11.11 8.19 -30.16
N LEU A 8 -10.34 7.14 -30.37
CA LEU A 8 -10.88 5.80 -30.62
C LEU A 8 -11.56 5.23 -29.36
N ALA A 9 -10.95 5.35 -28.20
CA ALA A 9 -11.53 4.89 -26.93
C ALA A 9 -12.86 5.58 -26.64
N TYR A 10 -12.94 6.91 -26.80
CA TYR A 10 -14.17 7.67 -26.62
C TYR A 10 -15.24 7.34 -27.66
N LYS A 11 -14.83 7.15 -28.92
CA LYS A 11 -15.75 6.71 -29.98
C LYS A 11 -16.32 5.32 -29.71
N CYS A 12 -15.49 4.37 -29.26
CA CYS A 12 -15.95 3.03 -28.90
C CYS A 12 -16.88 3.06 -27.69
N ALA A 13 -16.58 3.89 -26.69
CA ALA A 13 -17.42 4.06 -25.51
C ALA A 13 -18.70 4.88 -25.78
N GLY A 14 -18.79 5.58 -26.92
CA GLY A 14 -19.90 6.51 -27.22
C GLY A 14 -19.93 7.75 -26.32
N LEU A 15 -18.78 8.13 -25.75
CA LEU A 15 -18.63 9.23 -24.81
C LEU A 15 -17.83 10.39 -25.40
N LYS A 16 -17.93 11.56 -24.78
CA LYS A 16 -16.99 12.66 -24.96
C LYS A 16 -16.09 12.76 -23.73
N LYS A 17 -14.92 13.37 -23.87
CA LYS A 17 -13.95 13.56 -22.76
C LYS A 17 -14.59 14.22 -21.55
N ASP A 18 -15.33 15.29 -21.78
CA ASP A 18 -16.05 16.12 -20.80
C ASP A 18 -17.42 15.56 -20.38
N PHE A 19 -17.74 14.31 -20.76
CA PHE A 19 -19.01 13.72 -20.37
C PHE A 19 -19.05 13.45 -18.85
N PRO A 20 -20.06 13.99 -18.12
CA PRO A 20 -20.19 13.80 -16.69
C PRO A 20 -20.58 12.34 -16.39
N LEU A 21 -19.63 11.55 -15.88
CA LEU A 21 -19.82 10.11 -15.69
C LEU A 21 -20.20 9.74 -14.26
N ILE A 22 -19.56 10.40 -13.28
CA ILE A 22 -19.78 10.12 -11.85
C ILE A 22 -20.04 11.46 -11.15
N THR A 23 -20.91 11.48 -10.15
CA THR A 23 -21.15 12.66 -9.30
C THR A 23 -20.77 12.32 -7.86
N VAL A 24 -19.94 13.15 -7.25
CA VAL A 24 -19.46 13.04 -5.87
C VAL A 24 -19.73 14.36 -5.15
N ASP A 25 -20.65 14.36 -4.20
CA ASP A 25 -21.06 15.56 -3.44
C ASP A 25 -21.35 16.79 -4.33
N GLY A 26 -22.03 16.54 -5.45
CA GLY A 26 -22.41 17.59 -6.41
C GLY A 26 -21.31 18.01 -7.38
N ALA A 27 -20.08 17.53 -7.23
CA ALA A 27 -19.02 17.69 -8.21
C ALA A 27 -18.98 16.50 -9.19
N THR A 28 -18.50 16.76 -10.39
CA THR A 28 -18.53 15.78 -11.49
C THR A 28 -17.13 15.25 -11.76
N VAL A 29 -17.04 13.93 -11.91
CA VAL A 29 -15.89 13.26 -12.54
C VAL A 29 -16.23 13.04 -14.01
N GLU A 30 -15.37 13.49 -14.90
CA GLU A 30 -15.55 13.38 -16.33
C GLU A 30 -15.08 12.01 -16.86
N ALA A 31 -15.53 11.64 -18.04
CA ALA A 31 -15.17 10.37 -18.69
C ALA A 31 -13.67 10.23 -18.88
N GLU A 32 -12.94 11.31 -19.10
CA GLU A 32 -11.49 11.32 -19.26
C GLU A 32 -10.80 10.74 -18.02
N GLU A 33 -11.13 11.23 -16.84
CA GLU A 33 -10.52 10.76 -15.59
C GLU A 33 -10.88 9.29 -15.30
N TYR A 34 -12.14 8.91 -15.49
CA TYR A 34 -12.57 7.54 -15.31
C TYR A 34 -11.85 6.57 -16.25
N LEU A 35 -11.71 6.92 -17.54
CA LEU A 35 -11.04 6.08 -18.52
C LEU A 35 -9.55 5.95 -18.24
N PHE A 36 -8.90 7.00 -17.75
CA PHE A 36 -7.52 6.91 -17.28
C PHE A 36 -7.38 5.84 -16.17
N TRP A 37 -8.23 5.89 -15.16
CA TRP A 37 -8.20 4.91 -14.07
C TRP A 37 -8.56 3.50 -14.56
N LEU A 38 -9.47 3.37 -15.52
CA LEU A 38 -9.82 2.09 -16.11
C LEU A 38 -8.63 1.48 -16.85
N VAL A 39 -7.90 2.26 -17.64
CA VAL A 39 -6.67 1.80 -18.33
C VAL A 39 -5.63 1.34 -17.30
N ASN A 40 -5.47 2.09 -16.22
CA ASN A 40 -4.52 1.71 -15.16
C ASN A 40 -4.92 0.39 -14.48
N ALA A 41 -6.19 0.24 -14.08
CA ALA A 41 -6.70 -0.99 -13.46
C ALA A 41 -6.55 -2.21 -14.41
N VAL A 42 -6.82 -2.04 -15.70
CA VAL A 42 -6.59 -3.10 -16.70
C VAL A 42 -5.11 -3.44 -16.82
N SER A 43 -4.24 -2.44 -16.88
CA SER A 43 -2.78 -2.62 -16.99
C SER A 43 -2.22 -3.38 -15.79
N GLU A 44 -2.73 -3.12 -14.60
CA GLU A 44 -2.37 -3.83 -13.39
C GLU A 44 -2.75 -5.32 -13.46
N GLN A 45 -3.97 -5.65 -13.88
CA GLN A 45 -4.40 -7.03 -14.06
C GLN A 45 -3.61 -7.76 -15.15
N GLN A 46 -3.21 -7.05 -16.20
CA GLN A 46 -2.32 -7.59 -17.24
C GLN A 46 -0.91 -7.87 -16.69
N TYR A 47 -0.39 -6.97 -15.87
CA TYR A 47 0.93 -7.14 -15.24
C TYR A 47 0.99 -8.38 -14.34
N TYR A 48 -0.07 -8.65 -13.58
CA TYR A 48 -0.18 -9.85 -12.76
C TYR A 48 -0.63 -11.10 -13.53
N GLY A 49 -0.88 -10.99 -14.83
CA GLY A 49 -1.25 -12.12 -15.68
C GLY A 49 -2.70 -12.60 -15.52
N ALA A 50 -3.55 -11.81 -14.84
CA ALA A 50 -4.98 -12.12 -14.71
C ALA A 50 -5.76 -11.87 -16.01
N ILE A 51 -5.27 -10.98 -16.87
CA ILE A 51 -5.83 -10.67 -18.19
C ILE A 51 -4.74 -10.83 -19.25
N SER A 52 -5.06 -11.52 -20.36
CA SER A 52 -4.18 -11.61 -21.53
C SER A 52 -5.01 -11.57 -22.82
N GLY A 53 -4.96 -10.46 -23.56
CA GLY A 53 -5.80 -10.24 -24.73
C GLY A 53 -7.28 -10.31 -24.36
N ASP A 54 -8.00 -11.26 -24.96
CA ASP A 54 -9.43 -11.49 -24.72
C ASP A 54 -9.69 -12.48 -23.57
N GLU A 55 -8.65 -13.05 -22.94
CA GLU A 55 -8.75 -14.05 -21.88
C GLU A 55 -8.70 -13.41 -20.49
N GLY A 56 -9.33 -14.05 -19.49
CA GLY A 56 -9.31 -13.68 -18.08
C GLY A 56 -10.39 -12.69 -17.64
N TRP A 57 -11.12 -12.07 -18.56
CA TRP A 57 -12.12 -11.05 -18.23
C TRP A 57 -13.33 -11.57 -17.44
N ASP A 58 -13.74 -12.81 -17.71
CA ASP A 58 -14.88 -13.46 -17.05
C ASP A 58 -14.47 -14.34 -15.87
N ASP A 59 -13.18 -14.41 -15.54
CA ASP A 59 -12.68 -15.17 -14.40
C ASP A 59 -13.19 -14.57 -13.09
N LEU A 60 -13.59 -15.45 -12.16
CA LEU A 60 -14.15 -15.04 -10.89
C LEU A 60 -13.05 -14.73 -9.87
N GLN A 61 -13.19 -13.59 -9.23
CA GLN A 61 -12.42 -13.19 -8.04
C GLN A 61 -12.92 -13.94 -6.79
N ALA A 62 -12.19 -13.80 -5.68
CA ALA A 62 -12.56 -14.45 -4.40
C ALA A 62 -13.93 -14.03 -3.85
N ASP A 63 -14.37 -12.81 -4.18
CA ASP A 63 -15.67 -12.25 -3.78
C ASP A 63 -16.82 -12.63 -4.73
N GLY A 64 -16.53 -13.37 -5.81
CA GLY A 64 -17.49 -13.80 -6.82
C GLY A 64 -17.76 -12.78 -7.94
N THR A 65 -17.08 -11.64 -7.96
CA THR A 65 -17.12 -10.71 -9.11
C THR A 65 -16.23 -11.21 -10.25
N THR A 66 -16.50 -10.80 -11.49
CA THR A 66 -15.58 -11.06 -12.60
C THR A 66 -14.42 -10.06 -12.60
N THR A 67 -13.30 -10.44 -13.22
CA THR A 67 -12.18 -9.51 -13.42
C THR A 67 -12.63 -8.23 -14.14
N ALA A 68 -13.52 -8.34 -15.14
CA ALA A 68 -14.11 -7.18 -15.81
C ALA A 68 -14.94 -6.27 -14.89
N GLN A 69 -15.60 -6.84 -13.88
CA GLN A 69 -16.32 -6.05 -12.87
C GLN A 69 -15.36 -5.41 -11.87
N ALA A 70 -14.35 -6.15 -11.43
CA ALA A 70 -13.32 -5.65 -10.50
C ALA A 70 -12.58 -4.43 -11.07
N VAL A 71 -12.05 -4.49 -12.28
CA VAL A 71 -11.33 -3.34 -12.88
C VAL A 71 -12.22 -2.10 -13.06
N LYS A 72 -13.52 -2.26 -13.32
CA LYS A 72 -14.46 -1.13 -13.39
C LYS A 72 -14.72 -0.51 -12.03
N GLU A 73 -14.81 -1.34 -11.02
CA GLU A 73 -15.01 -0.88 -9.63
C GLU A 73 -13.75 -0.19 -9.10
N ASP A 74 -12.55 -0.74 -9.37
CA ASP A 74 -11.28 -0.13 -9.00
C ASP A 74 -11.12 1.25 -9.63
N ALA A 75 -11.41 1.36 -10.93
CA ALA A 75 -11.40 2.64 -11.64
C ALA A 75 -12.39 3.64 -11.03
N ARG A 76 -13.61 3.17 -10.68
CA ARG A 76 -14.63 4.00 -10.03
C ARG A 76 -14.17 4.49 -8.66
N GLN A 77 -13.59 3.62 -7.85
CA GLN A 77 -13.11 3.96 -6.51
C GLN A 77 -11.96 4.97 -6.58
N ALA A 78 -11.00 4.80 -7.49
CA ALA A 78 -9.92 5.74 -7.70
C ALA A 78 -10.45 7.12 -8.09
N ALA A 79 -11.31 7.19 -9.10
CA ALA A 79 -11.91 8.43 -9.56
C ALA A 79 -12.74 9.14 -8.46
N VAL A 80 -13.51 8.38 -7.68
CA VAL A 80 -14.26 8.91 -6.53
C VAL A 80 -13.33 9.44 -5.45
N LEU A 81 -12.27 8.70 -5.09
CA LEU A 81 -11.30 9.10 -4.08
C LEU A 81 -10.63 10.44 -4.46
N TYR A 82 -10.20 10.59 -5.71
CA TYR A 82 -9.57 11.81 -6.19
C TYR A 82 -10.54 12.98 -6.14
N GLN A 83 -11.82 12.76 -6.50
CA GLN A 83 -12.84 13.82 -6.40
C GLN A 83 -13.16 14.17 -4.95
N VAL A 84 -13.19 13.22 -4.02
CA VAL A 84 -13.37 13.48 -2.58
C VAL A 84 -12.24 14.37 -2.05
N VAL A 85 -10.99 14.10 -2.43
CA VAL A 85 -9.84 14.94 -2.03
C VAL A 85 -10.01 16.37 -2.56
N ARG A 86 -10.38 16.54 -3.83
CA ARG A 86 -10.63 17.87 -4.43
C ARG A 86 -11.78 18.61 -3.71
N ASN A 87 -12.86 17.91 -3.41
CA ASN A 87 -13.99 18.48 -2.67
C ASN A 87 -13.57 18.93 -1.27
N LYS A 88 -12.81 18.10 -0.56
CA LYS A 88 -12.32 18.43 0.79
C LYS A 88 -11.30 19.57 0.78
N ALA A 89 -10.41 19.60 -0.21
CA ALA A 89 -9.50 20.73 -0.40
C ALA A 89 -10.25 22.05 -0.58
N LYS A 90 -11.28 22.04 -1.44
CA LYS A 90 -12.15 23.20 -1.68
C LYS A 90 -12.88 23.62 -0.40
N GLU A 91 -13.47 22.69 0.33
CA GLU A 91 -14.15 22.94 1.61
C GLU A 91 -13.22 23.62 2.62
N LEU A 92 -11.98 23.12 2.74
CA LEU A 92 -11.00 23.64 3.68
C LEU A 92 -10.23 24.86 3.15
N GLY A 93 -10.44 25.28 1.90
CA GLY A 93 -9.68 26.35 1.27
C GLY A 93 -8.20 26.01 1.09
N VAL A 94 -7.89 24.75 0.80
CA VAL A 94 -6.55 24.26 0.47
C VAL A 94 -6.31 24.39 -1.02
N THR A 95 -5.20 25.01 -1.40
CA THR A 95 -4.70 25.14 -2.77
C THR A 95 -3.21 24.87 -2.78
N LEU A 96 -2.66 24.58 -3.94
CA LEU A 96 -1.20 24.48 -4.09
C LEU A 96 -0.54 25.83 -3.78
N THR A 97 0.62 25.78 -3.13
CA THR A 97 1.50 26.94 -2.99
C THR A 97 2.24 27.20 -4.31
N ASP A 98 2.86 28.39 -4.43
CA ASP A 98 3.69 28.72 -5.60
C ASP A 98 4.83 27.69 -5.78
N GLU A 99 5.48 27.28 -4.68
CA GLU A 99 6.54 26.26 -4.69
C GLU A 99 6.02 24.89 -5.16
N GLN A 100 4.85 24.47 -4.68
CA GLN A 100 4.23 23.20 -5.11
C GLN A 100 3.83 23.24 -6.58
N THR A 101 3.37 24.39 -7.08
CA THR A 101 3.06 24.58 -8.49
C THR A 101 4.32 24.49 -9.37
N GLU A 102 5.43 25.05 -8.92
CA GLU A 102 6.73 24.92 -9.60
C GLU A 102 7.21 23.45 -9.58
N GLN A 103 7.10 22.77 -8.44
CA GLN A 103 7.48 21.35 -8.33
C GLN A 103 6.61 20.44 -9.23
N LEU A 104 5.31 20.69 -9.29
CA LEU A 104 4.41 19.96 -10.19
C LEU A 104 4.82 20.17 -11.66
N THR A 105 5.07 21.41 -12.04
CA THR A 105 5.52 21.74 -13.40
C THR A 105 6.82 21.03 -13.75
N ALA A 106 7.81 21.08 -12.85
CA ALA A 106 9.07 20.40 -13.04
C ALA A 106 8.91 18.87 -13.12
N SER A 107 7.99 18.28 -12.34
CA SER A 107 7.70 16.85 -12.40
C SER A 107 7.08 16.44 -13.74
N LEU A 108 6.15 17.24 -14.27
CA LEU A 108 5.53 16.99 -15.58
C LEU A 108 6.54 17.14 -16.72
N ASP A 109 7.42 18.13 -16.64
CA ASP A 109 8.51 18.28 -17.62
C ASP A 109 9.52 17.13 -17.55
N GLY A 110 9.85 16.66 -16.35
CA GLY A 110 10.67 15.47 -16.14
C GLY A 110 10.02 14.20 -16.72
N ALA A 111 8.70 14.05 -16.58
CA ALA A 111 7.97 12.94 -17.20
C ALA A 111 8.04 12.98 -18.73
N LYS A 112 7.98 14.16 -19.34
CA LYS A 112 8.17 14.33 -20.81
C LYS A 112 9.56 13.91 -21.26
N GLU A 113 10.59 14.29 -20.49
CA GLU A 113 11.98 13.89 -20.79
C GLU A 113 12.18 12.39 -20.67
N GLN A 114 11.66 11.78 -19.58
CA GLN A 114 11.75 10.34 -19.34
C GLN A 114 11.00 9.51 -20.39
N ALA A 115 9.89 10.01 -20.90
CA ALA A 115 9.16 9.39 -21.99
C ALA A 115 9.93 9.39 -23.33
N GLY A 116 11.00 10.17 -23.45
CA GLY A 116 11.77 10.33 -24.69
C GLY A 116 11.35 11.56 -25.51
N GLY A 117 10.76 12.55 -24.87
CA GLY A 117 10.35 13.83 -25.43
C GLY A 117 8.85 13.94 -25.72
N GLN A 118 8.46 15.15 -26.20
CA GLN A 118 7.05 15.53 -26.32
C GLN A 118 6.20 14.52 -27.13
N ALA A 119 6.71 14.01 -28.25
CA ALA A 119 5.92 13.09 -29.09
C ALA A 119 5.65 11.74 -28.39
N ALA A 120 6.63 11.18 -27.71
CA ALA A 120 6.46 9.93 -26.96
C ALA A 120 5.56 10.13 -25.75
N TYR A 121 5.66 11.29 -25.08
CA TYR A 121 4.77 11.67 -23.99
C TYR A 121 3.31 11.80 -24.46
N GLN A 122 3.06 12.44 -25.58
CA GLN A 122 1.70 12.53 -26.17
C GLN A 122 1.15 11.15 -26.51
N ASN A 123 1.93 10.27 -27.11
CA ASN A 123 1.50 8.90 -27.37
C ASN A 123 1.15 8.13 -26.08
N TRP A 124 1.89 8.39 -24.99
CA TRP A 124 1.60 7.80 -23.69
C TRP A 124 0.28 8.34 -23.12
N LEU A 125 0.06 9.65 -23.16
CA LEU A 125 -1.20 10.28 -22.73
C LEU A 125 -2.40 9.71 -23.50
N GLU A 126 -2.28 9.60 -24.83
CA GLU A 126 -3.30 9.01 -25.69
C GLU A 126 -3.60 7.55 -25.32
N ALA A 127 -2.56 6.75 -25.12
CA ALA A 127 -2.71 5.35 -24.72
C ALA A 127 -3.39 5.19 -23.36
N ASN A 128 -3.25 6.19 -22.47
CA ASN A 128 -3.90 6.25 -21.17
C ASN A 128 -5.21 7.03 -21.16
N CYS A 129 -5.75 7.39 -22.32
CA CYS A 129 -7.04 8.10 -22.47
C CYS A 129 -7.12 9.43 -21.70
N ILE A 130 -6.01 10.16 -21.55
CA ILE A 130 -5.95 11.40 -20.77
C ILE A 130 -5.26 12.52 -21.54
N SER A 131 -5.72 13.76 -21.36
CA SER A 131 -5.02 14.95 -21.85
C SER A 131 -3.88 15.35 -20.89
N GLU A 132 -2.99 16.22 -21.39
CA GLU A 132 -1.92 16.79 -20.56
C GLU A 132 -2.50 17.61 -19.38
N GLU A 133 -3.60 18.34 -19.60
CA GLU A 133 -4.32 19.09 -18.56
C GLU A 133 -4.97 18.15 -17.54
N GLY A 134 -5.66 17.10 -18.00
CA GLY A 134 -6.25 16.09 -17.12
C GLY A 134 -5.20 15.38 -16.27
N PHE A 135 -4.07 15.02 -16.87
CA PHE A 135 -2.96 14.37 -16.15
C PHE A 135 -2.32 15.32 -15.12
N ALA A 136 -2.16 16.61 -15.44
CA ALA A 136 -1.69 17.61 -14.48
C ALA A 136 -2.67 17.74 -13.29
N THR A 137 -3.97 17.83 -13.55
CA THR A 137 -5.02 17.89 -12.52
C THR A 137 -5.02 16.66 -11.60
N LEU A 138 -4.74 15.45 -12.12
CA LEU A 138 -4.59 14.27 -11.28
C LEU A 138 -3.36 14.36 -10.36
N ASN A 139 -2.25 14.88 -10.88
CA ASN A 139 -1.03 15.02 -10.08
C ASN A 139 -1.15 16.11 -8.98
N GLU A 140 -2.01 17.09 -9.13
CA GLU A 140 -2.31 18.07 -8.08
C GLU A 140 -2.88 17.44 -6.81
N VAL A 141 -3.63 16.34 -6.93
CA VAL A 141 -4.34 15.69 -5.82
C VAL A 141 -3.40 15.26 -4.69
N GLY A 142 -2.17 14.87 -5.02
CA GLY A 142 -1.15 14.55 -4.02
C GLY A 142 -0.82 15.75 -3.11
N TYR A 143 -0.60 16.92 -3.68
CA TYR A 143 -0.35 18.16 -2.95
C TYR A 143 -1.56 18.63 -2.16
N LEU A 144 -2.76 18.54 -2.74
CA LEU A 144 -4.02 18.84 -2.04
C LEU A 144 -4.21 17.94 -0.82
N SER A 145 -3.95 16.64 -0.95
CA SER A 145 -4.01 15.68 0.16
C SER A 145 -3.05 16.03 1.28
N GLN A 146 -1.81 16.43 0.95
CA GLN A 146 -0.85 16.91 1.94
C GLN A 146 -1.36 18.16 2.65
N GLY A 147 -1.81 19.16 1.92
CA GLY A 147 -2.34 20.41 2.50
C GLY A 147 -3.57 20.19 3.39
N ILE A 148 -4.46 19.26 3.02
CA ILE A 148 -5.59 18.83 3.86
C ILE A 148 -5.08 18.27 5.19
N ARG A 149 -4.12 17.33 5.13
CA ARG A 149 -3.54 16.70 6.32
C ARG A 149 -2.89 17.71 7.25
N GLU A 150 -2.11 18.64 6.69
CA GLU A 150 -1.47 19.71 7.47
C GLU A 150 -2.52 20.59 8.16
N LYS A 151 -3.58 20.96 7.46
CA LYS A 151 -4.65 21.81 7.99
C LYS A 151 -5.44 21.13 9.11
N LEU A 152 -5.79 19.85 8.93
CA LEU A 152 -6.48 19.06 9.94
C LEU A 152 -5.58 18.80 11.16
N SER A 153 -4.27 18.56 10.94
CA SER A 153 -3.29 18.41 12.01
C SER A 153 -3.15 19.69 12.85
N GLN A 154 -3.08 20.86 12.20
CA GLN A 154 -3.03 22.16 12.88
C GLN A 154 -4.31 22.47 13.66
N ALA A 155 -5.46 21.98 13.19
CA ALA A 155 -6.74 22.07 13.89
C ALA A 155 -6.87 21.09 15.07
N GLY A 156 -5.93 20.14 15.22
CA GLY A 156 -6.00 19.07 16.21
C GLY A 156 -6.96 17.94 15.87
N GLU A 157 -7.54 17.95 14.68
CA GLU A 157 -8.52 16.95 14.24
C GLU A 157 -7.88 15.57 13.91
N LEU A 158 -6.56 15.53 13.75
CA LEU A 158 -5.79 14.30 13.56
C LEU A 158 -5.03 13.86 14.82
N ALA A 159 -5.34 14.47 15.96
CA ALA A 159 -4.74 14.06 17.22
C ALA A 159 -5.23 12.65 17.60
N VAL A 160 -4.29 11.74 17.77
CA VAL A 160 -4.55 10.36 18.22
C VAL A 160 -4.28 10.28 19.71
N THR A 161 -5.25 9.79 20.47
CA THR A 161 -5.08 9.55 21.91
C THR A 161 -4.65 8.11 22.17
N ASP A 162 -4.11 7.84 23.39
CA ASP A 162 -3.79 6.48 23.80
C ASP A 162 -5.03 5.57 23.76
N ALA A 163 -6.22 6.11 24.01
CA ALA A 163 -7.48 5.38 23.90
C ALA A 163 -7.82 5.01 22.45
N ASP A 164 -7.55 5.89 21.48
CA ASP A 164 -7.77 5.59 20.06
C ASP A 164 -6.83 4.48 19.61
N VAL A 165 -5.57 4.51 20.07
CA VAL A 165 -4.60 3.44 19.79
C VAL A 165 -5.05 2.12 20.41
N ALA A 166 -5.49 2.13 21.66
CA ALA A 166 -5.96 0.92 22.34
C ALA A 166 -7.18 0.31 21.63
N ASN A 167 -8.16 1.14 21.27
CA ASN A 167 -9.35 0.70 20.53
C ASN A 167 -8.97 0.13 19.15
N PHE A 168 -8.07 0.79 18.41
CA PHE A 168 -7.60 0.31 17.12
C PHE A 168 -6.92 -1.06 17.23
N VAL A 169 -6.05 -1.22 18.23
CA VAL A 169 -5.37 -2.51 18.50
C VAL A 169 -6.38 -3.61 18.81
N GLU A 170 -7.41 -3.31 19.60
CA GLU A 170 -8.49 -4.26 19.94
C GLU A 170 -9.36 -4.59 18.72
N ASP A 171 -9.81 -3.58 17.99
CA ASP A 171 -10.70 -3.73 16.82
C ASP A 171 -10.04 -4.50 15.67
N GLU A 172 -8.75 -4.24 15.42
CA GLU A 172 -7.97 -4.92 14.38
C GLU A 172 -7.42 -6.28 14.83
N GLY A 173 -7.62 -6.65 16.10
CA GLY A 173 -7.11 -7.92 16.64
C GLY A 173 -5.59 -8.02 16.56
N ILE A 174 -4.88 -6.92 16.85
CA ILE A 174 -3.41 -6.87 16.83
C ILE A 174 -2.88 -7.43 18.14
N TYR A 175 -1.98 -8.39 18.06
CA TYR A 175 -1.31 -9.02 19.19
C TYR A 175 0.20 -8.94 19.03
N ALA A 176 0.91 -8.78 20.15
CA ALA A 176 2.35 -8.96 20.20
C ALA A 176 2.70 -10.24 20.99
N ALA A 177 3.66 -11.00 20.51
CA ALA A 177 4.16 -12.17 21.24
C ALA A 177 5.69 -12.20 21.26
N LYS A 178 6.24 -12.38 22.45
CA LYS A 178 7.66 -12.69 22.66
C LYS A 178 7.88 -14.20 22.65
N HIS A 179 9.05 -14.65 22.19
CA HIS A 179 9.42 -16.06 22.26
C HIS A 179 10.90 -16.25 22.59
N ILE A 180 11.21 -17.41 23.12
CA ILE A 180 12.58 -17.87 23.31
C ILE A 180 12.81 -18.98 22.30
N LEU A 181 13.59 -18.71 21.27
CA LEU A 181 13.90 -19.66 20.19
C LEU A 181 15.10 -20.50 20.59
N ILE A 182 14.93 -21.81 20.67
CA ILE A 182 16.03 -22.78 20.76
C ILE A 182 16.08 -23.58 19.47
N SER A 183 17.15 -23.43 18.71
CA SER A 183 17.33 -24.08 17.42
C SER A 183 17.47 -25.61 17.59
N THR A 184 17.02 -26.34 16.58
CA THR A 184 17.28 -27.79 16.41
C THR A 184 18.09 -28.06 15.15
N ARG A 185 18.72 -27.01 14.60
CA ARG A 185 19.55 -27.06 13.40
C ARG A 185 20.80 -26.21 13.54
N HIS A 186 21.90 -26.68 12.98
CA HIS A 186 23.09 -25.89 12.74
C HIS A 186 22.89 -25.02 11.48
N ARG A 187 23.36 -23.78 11.51
CA ARG A 187 23.50 -22.96 10.32
C ARG A 187 24.95 -23.04 9.84
N ASN A 188 25.14 -23.47 8.61
CA ASN A 188 26.46 -23.56 7.97
C ASN A 188 26.90 -22.19 7.43
N ASP A 189 28.20 -22.05 7.14
CA ASP A 189 28.78 -20.80 6.61
C ASP A 189 28.22 -20.41 5.23
N ASP A 190 27.73 -21.38 4.46
CA ASP A 190 27.07 -21.18 3.17
C ASP A 190 25.59 -20.79 3.28
N GLY A 191 25.08 -20.68 4.51
CA GLY A 191 23.70 -20.34 4.82
C GLY A 191 22.72 -21.52 4.80
N SER A 192 23.18 -22.74 4.49
CA SER A 192 22.38 -23.96 4.58
C SER A 192 22.16 -24.38 6.05
N TYR A 193 21.21 -25.29 6.27
CA TYR A 193 20.92 -25.82 7.60
C TYR A 193 21.10 -27.32 7.63
N GLU A 194 21.70 -27.83 8.72
CA GLU A 194 21.83 -29.25 9.04
C GLU A 194 21.10 -29.54 10.35
N ASP A 195 20.30 -30.59 10.37
CA ASP A 195 19.57 -31.01 11.56
C ASP A 195 20.51 -31.46 12.66
N PHE A 196 20.21 -31.14 13.91
CA PHE A 196 20.89 -31.66 15.08
C PHE A 196 20.82 -33.19 15.14
N SER A 197 21.85 -33.80 15.68
CA SER A 197 21.86 -35.22 16.07
C SER A 197 20.75 -35.51 17.11
N PRO A 198 20.35 -36.75 17.32
CA PRO A 198 19.38 -37.12 18.35
C PRO A 198 19.78 -36.62 19.74
N GLU A 199 21.06 -36.70 20.10
CA GLU A 199 21.62 -36.28 21.38
C GLU A 199 21.54 -34.76 21.55
N GLU A 200 21.83 -33.98 20.50
CA GLU A 200 21.71 -32.52 20.50
C GLU A 200 20.26 -32.08 20.58
N LYS A 201 19.34 -32.77 19.88
CA LYS A 201 17.88 -32.50 19.99
C LYS A 201 17.37 -32.77 21.40
N GLU A 202 17.83 -33.82 22.07
CA GLU A 202 17.49 -34.12 23.46
C GLU A 202 17.99 -33.01 24.41
N ALA A 203 19.23 -32.53 24.21
CA ALA A 203 19.79 -31.44 24.98
C ALA A 203 19.00 -30.10 24.78
N ALA A 204 18.66 -29.76 23.54
CA ALA A 204 17.85 -28.60 23.22
C ALA A 204 16.45 -28.70 23.87
N PHE A 205 15.82 -29.86 23.79
CA PHE A 205 14.54 -30.09 24.45
C PHE A 205 14.61 -29.95 25.98
N ALA A 206 15.67 -30.51 26.60
CA ALA A 206 15.90 -30.38 28.05
C ALA A 206 16.05 -28.90 28.45
N GLN A 207 16.78 -28.09 27.65
CA GLN A 207 16.90 -26.65 27.87
C GLN A 207 15.53 -25.94 27.82
N VAL A 208 14.70 -26.22 26.81
CA VAL A 208 13.35 -25.67 26.71
C VAL A 208 12.49 -26.02 27.93
N GLN A 209 12.58 -27.28 28.40
CA GLN A 209 11.83 -27.72 29.59
C GLN A 209 12.29 -26.98 30.85
N ASP A 210 13.60 -26.75 31.02
CA ASP A 210 14.12 -26.00 32.17
C ASP A 210 13.68 -24.55 32.15
N LEU A 211 13.79 -23.87 30.99
CA LEU A 211 13.31 -22.50 30.83
C LEU A 211 11.81 -22.36 31.11
N ARG A 212 11.02 -23.30 30.57
CA ARG A 212 9.57 -23.36 30.84
C ARG A 212 9.26 -23.55 32.32
N GLU A 213 10.01 -24.39 33.02
CA GLU A 213 9.80 -24.64 34.45
C GLU A 213 10.18 -23.41 35.30
N GLN A 214 11.23 -22.67 34.93
CA GLN A 214 11.60 -21.42 35.56
C GLN A 214 10.48 -20.38 35.43
N LEU A 215 9.97 -20.16 34.21
CA LEU A 215 8.87 -19.24 33.92
C LEU A 215 7.59 -19.66 34.66
N ARG A 216 7.25 -20.95 34.64
CA ARG A 216 6.05 -21.46 35.32
C ARG A 216 6.10 -21.23 36.85
N LYS A 217 7.28 -21.32 37.47
CA LYS A 217 7.47 -21.05 38.88
C LYS A 217 7.38 -19.57 39.24
N ALA A 218 7.81 -18.71 38.33
CA ALA A 218 7.76 -17.27 38.47
C ALA A 218 6.37 -16.66 38.23
N GLY A 219 5.46 -17.41 37.56
CA GLY A 219 4.15 -16.90 37.16
C GLY A 219 4.25 -15.92 35.98
N ASP A 220 3.53 -14.81 36.06
CA ASP A 220 3.48 -13.80 34.97
C ASP A 220 4.62 -12.77 35.09
N ASP A 221 5.85 -13.20 35.42
CA ASP A 221 7.02 -12.33 35.53
C ASP A 221 7.62 -12.03 34.16
N GLU A 222 7.18 -10.95 33.53
CA GLU A 222 7.66 -10.49 32.23
C GLU A 222 9.16 -10.13 32.27
N ALA A 223 9.66 -9.57 33.34
CA ALA A 223 11.08 -9.21 33.46
C ALA A 223 11.98 -10.45 33.47
N LEU A 224 11.53 -11.54 34.09
CA LEU A 224 12.23 -12.83 34.00
C LEU A 224 12.17 -13.38 32.59
N PHE A 225 11.01 -13.28 31.92
CA PHE A 225 10.91 -13.73 30.50
C PHE A 225 11.89 -12.98 29.62
N ASP A 226 11.96 -11.66 29.72
CA ASP A 226 12.88 -10.83 28.94
C ASP A 226 14.35 -11.17 29.23
N THR A 227 14.68 -11.42 30.49
CA THR A 227 16.02 -11.88 30.89
C THR A 227 16.38 -13.19 30.21
N LEU A 228 15.53 -14.21 30.35
CA LEU A 228 15.77 -15.52 29.75
C LEU A 228 15.78 -15.48 28.22
N MET A 229 14.94 -14.64 27.61
CA MET A 229 14.92 -14.42 26.18
C MET A 229 16.25 -13.82 25.69
N ASN A 230 16.75 -12.79 26.38
CA ASN A 230 18.04 -12.19 26.05
C ASN A 230 19.22 -13.15 26.25
N GLU A 231 19.18 -14.00 27.29
CA GLU A 231 20.28 -14.93 27.58
C GLU A 231 20.28 -16.16 26.68
N HIS A 232 19.12 -16.69 26.33
CA HIS A 232 18.99 -18.04 25.73
C HIS A 232 18.41 -18.05 24.32
N SER A 233 17.66 -17.01 23.89
CA SER A 233 17.07 -17.04 22.54
C SER A 233 18.14 -16.99 21.47
N GLN A 234 18.02 -17.92 20.52
CA GLN A 234 18.84 -18.00 19.30
C GLN A 234 18.17 -17.32 18.11
N ASP A 235 17.22 -16.44 18.40
CA ASP A 235 16.63 -15.56 17.39
C ASP A 235 17.67 -14.57 16.85
N GLY A 236 17.32 -13.90 15.71
CA GLY A 236 18.24 -13.01 15.02
C GLY A 236 18.74 -11.87 15.91
N ARG A 237 20.06 -11.60 15.83
CA ARG A 237 20.75 -10.56 16.58
C ARG A 237 21.53 -9.63 15.67
N ASP A 238 21.69 -8.39 16.10
CA ASP A 238 22.57 -7.40 15.46
C ASP A 238 24.07 -7.69 15.74
N GLU A 239 24.96 -6.87 15.20
CA GLU A 239 26.41 -7.00 15.36
C GLU A 239 26.86 -6.76 16.82
N GLU A 240 26.07 -6.04 17.60
CA GLU A 240 26.30 -5.79 19.04
C GLU A 240 25.76 -6.93 19.93
N GLY A 241 25.04 -7.90 19.36
CA GLY A 241 24.45 -9.04 20.05
C GLY A 241 23.06 -8.82 20.63
N ASN A 242 22.39 -7.70 20.32
CA ASN A 242 21.02 -7.45 20.73
C ASN A 242 20.05 -8.20 19.83
N LEU A 243 18.94 -8.66 20.38
CA LEU A 243 17.84 -9.22 19.59
C LEU A 243 17.26 -8.18 18.64
N TYR A 244 16.95 -8.56 17.40
CA TYR A 244 16.27 -7.65 16.46
C TYR A 244 14.87 -7.26 16.92
N TYR A 245 14.17 -8.14 17.62
CA TYR A 245 12.79 -7.94 18.06
C TYR A 245 12.64 -8.17 19.57
N PRO A 246 13.25 -7.32 20.43
CA PRO A 246 13.20 -7.50 21.89
C PRO A 246 11.80 -7.26 22.47
N GLN A 247 10.90 -6.57 21.73
CA GLN A 247 9.51 -6.34 22.12
C GLN A 247 8.56 -7.43 21.58
N GLY A 248 9.09 -8.41 20.84
CA GLY A 248 8.30 -9.46 20.21
C GLY A 248 7.91 -9.16 18.77
N TYR A 249 7.03 -9.98 18.25
CA TYR A 249 6.49 -9.91 16.89
C TYR A 249 5.03 -9.55 16.94
N ASP A 250 4.62 -8.58 16.12
CA ASP A 250 3.23 -8.20 15.97
C ASP A 250 2.56 -9.07 14.90
N PHE A 251 1.31 -9.43 15.14
CA PHE A 251 0.48 -10.17 14.18
C PHE A 251 -0.99 -9.83 14.37
N VAL A 252 -1.76 -9.98 13.31
CA VAL A 252 -3.21 -9.83 13.29
C VAL A 252 -3.85 -11.22 13.29
N TYR A 253 -4.86 -11.39 14.14
CA TYR A 253 -5.58 -12.66 14.26
C TYR A 253 -6.82 -12.69 13.37
#